data_f8563b527eeaf439e598f7e1d0e2ee68
#
_entry.id   f8563b527eeaf439e598f7e1d0e2ee68
#
_cell.length_a   1.000
_cell.length_b   1.000
_cell.length_c   1.000
_cell.angle_alpha   90.00
_cell.angle_beta   90.00
_cell.angle_gamma   90.00
#
_symmetry.space_group_name_H-M   'P 1'
#
loop_
_entity.id
_entity.type
_entity.pdbx_description
1 polymer ?
#
loop_
_entity_poly.entity_id
_entity_poly.type
_entity_poly.pdbx_seq_one_letter_code
_entity_poly.pdbx_strand_id
1 'polypeptide(L)'
;GKNDDGLTVGIPNAHELLENLPNKIRDLLGIVVDINLIKESGKDLLEIQVQPYPTPISYKGQYHYRSGSTKQELKGAALDRFLLRKQGRHWDGVPIPYLKVSDLEPLALTSFREQALHSQRLSEADVRLSDEKLLQKLHLIENGYLKRAAALLFHPDPEKYVTGAYFKIGYFESDIEVRYHDEINGPLLLQIDLALD
;
A
#
# COMPACT_ATOMS: atom_id res chain seq x y z
N GLY A 1 22.10 -29.57 7.53
CA GLY A 1 21.24 -28.58 8.13
C GLY A 1 21.28 -28.60 9.64
N LYS A 2 20.44 -27.80 10.24
CA LYS A 2 20.17 -27.79 11.68
C LYS A 2 18.79 -28.37 11.92
N ASN A 3 18.59 -29.07 13.04
CA ASN A 3 17.26 -29.52 13.47
C ASN A 3 16.48 -28.40 14.20
N ASP A 4 15.27 -28.69 14.65
CA ASP A 4 14.39 -27.72 15.34
C ASP A 4 14.99 -27.24 16.71
N ASP A 5 15.88 -28.04 17.32
CA ASP A 5 16.62 -27.68 18.55
C ASP A 5 17.84 -26.82 18.25
N GLY A 6 18.14 -26.53 16.99
CA GLY A 6 19.31 -25.79 16.56
C GLY A 6 20.61 -26.60 16.48
N LEU A 7 20.55 -27.91 16.71
CA LEU A 7 21.73 -28.78 16.66
C LEU A 7 22.13 -29.08 15.20
N THR A 8 23.41 -29.04 14.93
CA THR A 8 23.97 -29.34 13.62
C THR A 8 23.87 -30.83 13.32
N VAL A 9 23.03 -31.21 12.36
CA VAL A 9 22.85 -32.60 11.90
C VAL A 9 23.56 -32.90 10.59
N GLY A 10 23.94 -31.88 9.83
CA GLY A 10 24.58 -31.99 8.51
C GLY A 10 23.60 -32.28 7.37
N ILE A 11 24.14 -32.33 6.16
CA ILE A 11 23.41 -32.68 4.92
C ILE A 11 24.26 -33.69 4.14
N PRO A 12 23.82 -34.95 3.97
CA PRO A 12 24.62 -35.98 3.34
C PRO A 12 24.89 -35.73 1.85
N ASN A 13 23.99 -35.04 1.13
CA ASN A 13 24.15 -34.72 -0.28
C ASN A 13 24.37 -33.21 -0.53
N ALA A 14 25.13 -32.56 0.34
CA ALA A 14 25.34 -31.12 0.29
C ALA A 14 25.96 -30.65 -1.03
N HIS A 15 26.91 -31.40 -1.61
CA HIS A 15 27.53 -31.06 -2.89
C HIS A 15 26.52 -31.13 -4.08
N GLU A 16 25.71 -32.16 -4.13
CA GLU A 16 24.65 -32.28 -5.15
C GLU A 16 23.63 -31.14 -5.04
N LEU A 17 23.23 -30.80 -3.82
CA LEU A 17 22.32 -29.68 -3.58
C LEU A 17 22.95 -28.34 -3.94
N LEU A 18 24.25 -28.13 -3.69
CA LEU A 18 24.98 -26.93 -4.08
C LEU A 18 24.92 -26.67 -5.58
N GLU A 19 24.98 -27.73 -6.41
CA GLU A 19 24.90 -27.64 -7.86
C GLU A 19 23.46 -27.41 -8.36
N ASN A 20 22.48 -28.04 -7.73
CA ASN A 20 21.10 -28.12 -8.25
C ASN A 20 20.18 -27.02 -7.70
N LEU A 21 20.37 -26.60 -6.42
CA LEU A 21 19.46 -25.62 -5.77
C LEU A 21 19.45 -24.24 -6.43
N PRO A 22 20.57 -23.64 -6.88
CA PRO A 22 20.55 -22.33 -7.51
C PRO A 22 19.60 -22.30 -8.72
N ASN A 23 19.70 -23.29 -9.60
CA ASN A 23 18.85 -23.41 -10.78
C ASN A 23 17.39 -23.67 -10.40
N LYS A 24 17.15 -24.57 -9.45
CA LYS A 24 15.80 -24.90 -8.99
C LYS A 24 15.10 -23.68 -8.33
N ILE A 25 15.81 -22.90 -7.56
CA ILE A 25 15.27 -21.67 -6.94
C ILE A 25 14.96 -20.63 -8.02
N ARG A 26 15.89 -20.40 -8.96
CA ARG A 26 15.66 -19.51 -10.08
C ARG A 26 14.44 -19.91 -10.91
N ASP A 27 14.32 -21.18 -11.26
CA ASP A 27 13.25 -21.67 -12.13
C ASP A 27 11.88 -21.67 -11.43
N LEU A 28 11.84 -21.86 -10.11
CA LEU A 28 10.59 -21.89 -9.34
C LEU A 28 10.15 -20.53 -8.82
N LEU A 29 11.09 -19.66 -8.48
CA LEU A 29 10.84 -18.38 -7.79
C LEU A 29 11.21 -17.15 -8.63
N GLY A 30 11.96 -17.35 -9.72
CA GLY A 30 12.44 -16.24 -10.57
C GLY A 30 13.48 -15.34 -9.90
N ILE A 31 14.18 -15.85 -8.87
CA ILE A 31 15.19 -15.10 -8.12
C ILE A 31 16.56 -15.79 -8.17
N VAL A 32 17.59 -15.00 -7.97
CA VAL A 32 18.97 -15.49 -7.81
C VAL A 32 19.32 -15.44 -6.33
N VAL A 33 19.96 -16.48 -5.83
CA VAL A 33 20.41 -16.60 -4.44
C VAL A 33 21.87 -17.04 -4.41
N ASP A 34 22.59 -16.65 -3.34
CA ASP A 34 23.91 -17.12 -3.08
C ASP A 34 23.83 -18.36 -2.18
N ILE A 35 24.41 -19.47 -2.62
CA ILE A 35 24.43 -20.71 -1.86
C ILE A 35 25.90 -21.09 -1.57
N ASN A 36 26.21 -21.21 -0.29
CA ASN A 36 27.55 -21.52 0.19
C ASN A 36 27.57 -22.85 0.95
N LEU A 37 28.58 -23.65 0.69
CA LEU A 37 28.88 -24.82 1.52
C LEU A 37 29.73 -24.38 2.72
N ILE A 38 29.22 -24.59 3.91
CA ILE A 38 29.95 -24.31 5.16
C ILE A 38 30.10 -25.58 5.98
N LYS A 39 31.16 -25.65 6.79
CA LYS A 39 31.43 -26.75 7.73
C LYS A 39 31.25 -26.28 9.15
N GLU A 40 30.42 -26.98 9.91
CA GLU A 40 30.22 -26.74 11.33
C GLU A 40 30.27 -28.08 12.08
N SER A 41 31.16 -28.19 13.07
CA SER A 41 31.37 -29.43 13.85
C SER A 41 31.64 -30.64 12.96
N GLY A 42 32.42 -30.48 11.89
CA GLY A 42 32.77 -31.53 10.95
C GLY A 42 31.67 -32.03 10.01
N LYS A 43 30.52 -31.34 10.00
CA LYS A 43 29.36 -31.66 9.16
C LYS A 43 29.13 -30.58 8.11
N ASP A 44 28.69 -30.98 6.91
CA ASP A 44 28.40 -30.09 5.82
C ASP A 44 27.01 -29.44 5.99
N LEU A 45 26.95 -28.11 5.82
CA LEU A 45 25.76 -27.28 5.85
C LEU A 45 25.68 -26.46 4.56
N LEU A 46 24.48 -26.13 4.13
CA LEU A 46 24.22 -25.13 3.07
C LEU A 46 23.68 -23.85 3.70
N GLU A 47 24.35 -22.75 3.43
CA GLU A 47 23.86 -21.42 3.70
C GLU A 47 23.24 -20.86 2.44
N ILE A 48 21.99 -20.40 2.51
CA ILE A 48 21.28 -19.76 1.40
C ILE A 48 21.05 -18.30 1.78
N GLN A 49 21.73 -17.40 1.09
CA GLN A 49 21.58 -15.96 1.31
C GLN A 49 20.60 -15.40 0.26
N VAL A 50 19.55 -14.75 0.75
CA VAL A 50 18.49 -14.15 -0.09
C VAL A 50 18.43 -12.66 0.21
N GLN A 51 18.71 -11.84 -0.80
CA GLN A 51 18.55 -10.40 -0.68
C GLN A 51 17.05 -10.01 -0.74
N PRO A 52 16.65 -8.91 -0.08
CA PRO A 52 15.30 -8.39 -0.22
C PRO A 52 15.02 -7.98 -1.67
N TYR A 53 13.96 -8.54 -2.26
CA TYR A 53 13.52 -8.18 -3.60
C TYR A 53 12.46 -7.07 -3.54
N PRO A 54 12.57 -6.03 -4.38
CA PRO A 54 11.58 -4.96 -4.45
C PRO A 54 10.26 -5.43 -5.07
N THR A 55 10.34 -6.48 -5.92
CA THR A 55 9.17 -7.06 -6.57
C THR A 55 8.57 -8.20 -5.75
N PRO A 56 7.24 -8.43 -5.85
CA PRO A 56 6.61 -9.59 -5.24
C PRO A 56 7.13 -10.89 -5.86
N ILE A 57 7.41 -11.88 -5.03
CA ILE A 57 7.87 -13.20 -5.48
C ILE A 57 6.73 -14.18 -5.28
N SER A 58 6.33 -14.86 -6.37
CA SER A 58 5.33 -15.92 -6.33
C SER A 58 5.98 -17.30 -6.36
N TYR A 59 5.36 -18.26 -5.72
CA TYR A 59 5.66 -19.67 -5.86
C TYR A 59 4.48 -20.36 -6.57
N LYS A 60 4.69 -20.82 -7.78
CA LYS A 60 3.65 -21.43 -8.64
C LYS A 60 2.42 -20.53 -8.80
N GLY A 61 2.63 -19.22 -9.00
CA GLY A 61 1.56 -18.23 -9.14
C GLY A 61 0.87 -17.80 -7.85
N GLN A 62 1.28 -18.33 -6.70
CA GLN A 62 0.71 -18.00 -5.40
C GLN A 62 1.68 -17.14 -4.58
N TYR A 63 1.15 -16.18 -3.84
CA TYR A 63 1.91 -15.36 -2.90
C TYR A 63 1.66 -15.85 -1.48
N HIS A 64 2.73 -15.94 -0.71
CA HIS A 64 2.67 -16.48 0.64
C HIS A 64 3.27 -15.53 1.66
N TYR A 65 2.70 -15.54 2.85
CA TYR A 65 3.20 -14.87 4.04
C TYR A 65 3.40 -15.89 5.16
N ARG A 66 4.45 -15.70 5.98
CA ARG A 66 4.67 -16.53 7.15
C ARG A 66 4.23 -15.78 8.40
N SER A 67 3.31 -16.37 9.15
CA SER A 67 2.91 -15.90 10.48
C SER A 67 3.28 -16.95 11.51
N GLY A 68 4.23 -16.65 12.36
CA GLY A 68 4.84 -17.65 13.26
C GLY A 68 5.44 -18.81 12.47
N SER A 69 5.03 -20.03 12.78
CA SER A 69 5.45 -21.27 12.07
C SER A 69 4.60 -21.59 10.84
N THR A 70 3.50 -20.86 10.60
CA THR A 70 2.51 -21.19 9.57
C THR A 70 2.74 -20.41 8.29
N LYS A 71 2.78 -21.12 7.15
CA LYS A 71 2.73 -20.54 5.82
C LYS A 71 1.27 -20.31 5.41
N GLN A 72 0.91 -19.07 5.09
CA GLN A 72 -0.43 -18.67 4.66
C GLN A 72 -0.39 -18.14 3.23
N GLU A 73 -1.33 -18.53 2.40
CA GLU A 73 -1.52 -17.97 1.07
C GLU A 73 -2.23 -16.61 1.18
N LEU A 74 -1.68 -15.60 0.51
CA LEU A 74 -2.30 -14.27 0.43
C LEU A 74 -3.38 -14.28 -0.66
N LYS A 75 -4.61 -13.89 -0.30
CA LYS A 75 -5.78 -13.79 -1.20
C LYS A 75 -6.55 -12.48 -0.97
N GLY A 76 -7.31 -12.06 -1.99
CA GLY A 76 -8.19 -10.89 -1.92
C GLY A 76 -7.46 -9.64 -1.41
N ALA A 77 -8.08 -8.89 -0.50
CA ALA A 77 -7.56 -7.63 0.01
C ALA A 77 -6.17 -7.73 0.68
N ALA A 78 -5.82 -8.89 1.25
CA ALA A 78 -4.49 -9.11 1.83
C ALA A 78 -3.41 -9.19 0.74
N LEU A 79 -3.72 -9.84 -0.38
CA LEU A 79 -2.85 -9.91 -1.55
C LEU A 79 -2.69 -8.52 -2.17
N ASP A 80 -3.78 -7.81 -2.42
CA ASP A 80 -3.75 -6.46 -3.02
C ASP A 80 -2.88 -5.50 -2.19
N ARG A 81 -3.07 -5.49 -0.87
CA ARG A 81 -2.27 -4.68 0.05
C ARG A 81 -0.79 -5.06 0.01
N PHE A 82 -0.47 -6.34 -0.08
CA PHE A 82 0.90 -6.82 -0.19
C PHE A 82 1.55 -6.37 -1.49
N LEU A 83 0.86 -6.49 -2.63
CA LEU A 83 1.35 -6.08 -3.94
C LEU A 83 1.60 -4.57 -4.01
N LEU A 84 0.66 -3.76 -3.54
CA LEU A 84 0.80 -2.30 -3.46
C LEU A 84 2.02 -1.90 -2.61
N ARG A 85 2.15 -2.49 -1.41
CA ARG A 85 3.30 -2.23 -0.52
C ARG A 85 4.64 -2.57 -1.17
N LYS A 86 4.72 -3.68 -1.90
CA LYS A 86 5.93 -4.07 -2.61
C LYS A 86 6.30 -3.12 -3.75
N GLN A 87 5.30 -2.47 -4.36
CA GLN A 87 5.50 -1.43 -5.37
C GLN A 87 5.82 -0.06 -4.76
N GLY A 88 5.92 0.04 -3.43
CA GLY A 88 6.08 1.32 -2.74
C GLY A 88 4.85 2.23 -2.83
N ARG A 89 3.69 1.67 -3.14
CA ARG A 89 2.42 2.40 -3.28
C ARG A 89 1.55 2.21 -2.04
N HIS A 90 0.90 3.30 -1.66
CA HIS A 90 -0.21 3.29 -0.72
C HIS A 90 -1.54 3.25 -1.49
N TRP A 91 -2.63 2.87 -0.84
CA TRP A 91 -3.94 2.71 -1.47
C TRP A 91 -4.47 4.02 -2.08
N ASP A 92 -4.15 5.13 -1.47
CA ASP A 92 -4.51 6.49 -1.88
C ASP A 92 -3.76 6.97 -3.12
N GLY A 93 -2.55 6.43 -3.35
CA GLY A 93 -1.71 6.69 -4.51
C GLY A 93 -2.09 5.93 -5.78
N VAL A 94 -3.14 5.10 -5.75
CA VAL A 94 -3.57 4.31 -6.93
C VAL A 94 -4.34 5.21 -7.89
N PRO A 95 -3.94 5.27 -9.19
CA PRO A 95 -4.70 6.00 -10.21
C PRO A 95 -6.10 5.42 -10.43
N ILE A 96 -7.07 6.29 -10.66
CA ILE A 96 -8.44 5.92 -10.98
C ILE A 96 -8.66 6.13 -12.48
N PRO A 97 -8.89 5.07 -13.27
CA PRO A 97 -9.32 5.22 -14.66
C PRO A 97 -10.64 6.01 -14.74
N TYR A 98 -10.76 6.85 -15.77
CA TYR A 98 -11.98 7.62 -16.10
C TYR A 98 -12.32 8.80 -15.19
N LEU A 99 -11.65 9.02 -14.05
CA LEU A 99 -11.81 10.22 -13.24
C LEU A 99 -11.07 11.40 -13.88
N LYS A 100 -11.76 12.49 -14.15
CA LYS A 100 -11.23 13.70 -14.77
C LYS A 100 -11.18 14.86 -13.77
N VAL A 101 -10.35 15.86 -14.08
CA VAL A 101 -10.28 17.10 -13.28
C VAL A 101 -11.63 17.83 -13.27
N SER A 102 -12.40 17.77 -14.37
CA SER A 102 -13.74 18.33 -14.47
C SER A 102 -14.79 17.68 -13.55
N ASP A 103 -14.52 16.52 -13.01
CA ASP A 103 -15.42 15.79 -12.12
C ASP A 103 -15.22 16.19 -10.65
N LEU A 104 -14.17 16.98 -10.36
CA LEU A 104 -13.86 17.45 -9.03
C LEU A 104 -14.70 18.67 -8.65
N GLU A 105 -15.00 18.84 -7.37
CA GLU A 105 -15.80 19.92 -6.83
C GLU A 105 -15.00 21.23 -6.83
N PRO A 106 -15.42 22.27 -7.58
CA PRO A 106 -14.70 23.53 -7.67
C PRO A 106 -14.56 24.24 -6.29
N LEU A 107 -15.57 24.11 -5.44
CA LEU A 107 -15.55 24.70 -4.10
C LEU A 107 -14.46 24.08 -3.25
N ALA A 108 -14.28 22.78 -3.31
CA ALA A 108 -13.21 22.08 -2.57
C ALA A 108 -11.82 22.52 -3.04
N LEU A 109 -11.62 22.69 -4.36
CA LEU A 109 -10.37 23.20 -4.91
C LEU A 109 -10.10 24.66 -4.50
N THR A 110 -11.13 25.48 -4.44
CA THR A 110 -11.03 26.88 -3.99
C THR A 110 -10.68 26.95 -2.51
N SER A 111 -11.41 26.22 -1.66
CA SER A 111 -11.13 26.14 -0.23
C SER A 111 -9.71 25.66 0.04
N PHE A 112 -9.26 24.64 -0.68
CA PHE A 112 -7.87 24.15 -0.57
C PHE A 112 -6.85 25.28 -0.87
N ARG A 113 -7.05 26.06 -1.94
CA ARG A 113 -6.14 27.16 -2.33
C ARG A 113 -6.06 28.22 -1.24
N GLU A 114 -7.20 28.63 -0.69
CA GLU A 114 -7.29 29.61 0.36
C GLU A 114 -6.59 29.15 1.65
N GLN A 115 -6.87 27.93 2.08
CA GLN A 115 -6.25 27.37 3.28
C GLN A 115 -4.75 27.13 3.11
N ALA A 116 -4.32 26.68 1.93
CA ALA A 116 -2.90 26.45 1.62
C ALA A 116 -2.10 27.75 1.58
N LEU A 117 -2.70 28.83 1.07
CA LEU A 117 -2.10 30.18 1.07
C LEU A 117 -2.03 30.73 2.49
N HIS A 118 -3.13 30.65 3.25
CA HIS A 118 -3.19 31.14 4.63
C HIS A 118 -2.17 30.42 5.53
N SER A 119 -2.02 29.12 5.38
CA SER A 119 -1.06 28.30 6.12
C SER A 119 0.39 28.44 5.61
N GLN A 120 0.64 29.23 4.57
CA GLN A 120 1.93 29.43 3.92
C GLN A 120 2.59 28.13 3.39
N ARG A 121 1.79 27.11 3.12
CA ARG A 121 2.28 25.83 2.58
C ARG A 121 2.42 25.85 1.06
N LEU A 122 1.70 26.73 0.38
CA LEU A 122 1.83 27.03 -1.03
C LEU A 122 2.08 28.52 -1.23
N SER A 123 2.83 28.89 -2.27
CA SER A 123 3.06 30.26 -2.66
C SER A 123 1.84 30.84 -3.42
N GLU A 124 1.75 32.16 -3.54
CA GLU A 124 0.76 32.80 -4.40
C GLU A 124 0.83 32.33 -5.86
N ALA A 125 2.02 32.09 -6.38
CA ALA A 125 2.20 31.57 -7.73
C ALA A 125 1.60 30.15 -7.89
N ASP A 126 1.71 29.32 -6.85
CA ASP A 126 1.20 27.96 -6.85
C ASP A 126 -0.33 27.92 -6.81
N VAL A 127 -0.95 28.75 -5.98
CA VAL A 127 -2.42 28.79 -5.88
C VAL A 127 -3.08 29.39 -7.13
N ARG A 128 -2.33 30.12 -7.96
CA ARG A 128 -2.81 30.63 -9.26
C ARG A 128 -2.66 29.66 -10.42
N LEU A 129 -2.05 28.49 -10.20
CA LEU A 129 -1.97 27.45 -11.24
C LEU A 129 -3.37 26.97 -11.63
N SER A 130 -3.52 26.47 -12.88
CA SER A 130 -4.73 25.74 -13.26
C SER A 130 -4.91 24.53 -12.35
N ASP A 131 -6.15 24.02 -12.24
CA ASP A 131 -6.45 22.85 -11.39
C ASP A 131 -5.59 21.66 -11.74
N GLU A 132 -5.42 21.37 -13.03
CA GLU A 132 -4.56 20.29 -13.49
C GLU A 132 -3.10 20.45 -13.04
N LYS A 133 -2.53 21.66 -13.22
CA LYS A 133 -1.14 21.93 -12.79
C LYS A 133 -0.97 21.89 -11.28
N LEU A 134 -1.98 22.37 -10.53
CA LEU A 134 -1.99 22.27 -9.09
C LEU A 134 -2.00 20.80 -8.65
N LEU A 135 -2.90 20.00 -9.19
CA LEU A 135 -3.00 18.57 -8.88
C LEU A 135 -1.74 17.78 -9.27
N GLN A 136 -1.09 18.15 -10.39
CA GLN A 136 0.22 17.60 -10.76
C GLN A 136 1.29 17.96 -9.71
N LYS A 137 1.35 19.22 -9.28
CA LYS A 137 2.29 19.69 -8.25
C LYS A 137 2.07 18.97 -6.91
N LEU A 138 0.83 18.66 -6.58
CA LEU A 138 0.45 17.90 -5.38
C LEU A 138 0.68 16.39 -5.52
N HIS A 139 1.22 15.93 -6.66
CA HIS A 139 1.41 14.51 -6.99
C HIS A 139 0.11 13.68 -6.97
N LEU A 140 -1.02 14.33 -7.26
CA LEU A 140 -2.35 13.71 -7.32
C LEU A 140 -2.73 13.21 -8.72
N ILE A 141 -1.86 13.42 -9.71
CA ILE A 141 -1.98 12.88 -11.08
C ILE A 141 -0.77 11.99 -11.37
N GLU A 142 -1.03 10.85 -11.98
CA GLU A 142 -0.01 9.92 -12.47
C GLU A 142 -0.42 9.37 -13.84
N ASN A 143 0.47 9.49 -14.84
CA ASN A 143 0.20 9.06 -16.22
C ASN A 143 -1.11 9.62 -16.82
N GLY A 144 -1.49 10.85 -16.45
CA GLY A 144 -2.73 11.49 -16.89
C GLY A 144 -3.98 11.09 -16.11
N TYR A 145 -3.87 10.23 -15.09
CA TYR A 145 -4.99 9.79 -14.26
C TYR A 145 -4.92 10.39 -12.85
N LEU A 146 -6.07 10.82 -12.34
CA LEU A 146 -6.20 11.24 -10.95
C LEU A 146 -6.07 10.04 -10.01
N LYS A 147 -5.43 10.23 -8.86
CA LYS A 147 -5.27 9.23 -7.81
C LYS A 147 -6.50 9.19 -6.89
N ARG A 148 -6.67 8.09 -6.14
CA ARG A 148 -7.73 7.97 -5.11
C ARG A 148 -7.71 9.11 -4.11
N ALA A 149 -6.52 9.60 -3.73
CA ALA A 149 -6.40 10.78 -2.88
C ALA A 149 -7.09 12.01 -3.46
N ALA A 150 -7.00 12.24 -4.78
CA ALA A 150 -7.71 13.35 -5.43
C ALA A 150 -9.23 13.18 -5.38
N ALA A 151 -9.72 11.95 -5.61
CA ALA A 151 -11.15 11.65 -5.48
C ALA A 151 -11.64 11.89 -4.06
N LEU A 152 -10.91 11.39 -3.05
CA LEU A 152 -11.27 11.56 -1.64
C LEU A 152 -11.31 13.03 -1.22
N LEU A 153 -10.30 13.81 -1.63
CA LEU A 153 -10.16 15.21 -1.21
C LEU A 153 -11.13 16.15 -1.91
N PHE A 154 -11.42 15.90 -3.20
CA PHE A 154 -12.03 16.91 -4.08
C PHE A 154 -13.27 16.44 -4.85
N HIS A 155 -13.62 15.15 -4.88
CA HIS A 155 -14.80 14.70 -5.63
C HIS A 155 -16.07 14.96 -4.83
N PRO A 156 -17.18 15.43 -5.47
CA PRO A 156 -18.47 15.68 -4.78
C PRO A 156 -19.08 14.41 -4.16
N ASP A 157 -18.79 13.25 -4.72
CA ASP A 157 -19.20 11.93 -4.21
C ASP A 157 -18.00 10.98 -4.18
N PRO A 158 -17.13 11.09 -3.15
CA PRO A 158 -15.93 10.26 -3.07
C PRO A 158 -16.23 8.78 -2.82
N GLU A 159 -17.41 8.42 -2.32
CA GLU A 159 -17.80 7.03 -2.05
C GLU A 159 -17.85 6.17 -3.31
N LYS A 160 -18.07 6.75 -4.47
CA LYS A 160 -17.93 6.05 -5.76
C LYS A 160 -16.56 5.37 -5.93
N TYR A 161 -15.52 5.92 -5.32
CA TYR A 161 -14.13 5.49 -5.49
C TYR A 161 -13.51 4.94 -4.22
N VAL A 162 -14.01 5.39 -3.08
CA VAL A 162 -13.48 5.07 -1.75
C VAL A 162 -14.66 4.78 -0.83
N THR A 163 -14.99 3.52 -0.69
CA THR A 163 -16.10 3.07 0.17
C THR A 163 -15.92 3.55 1.61
N GLY A 164 -16.97 4.15 2.18
CA GLY A 164 -16.96 4.70 3.54
C GLY A 164 -16.29 6.09 3.63
N ALA A 165 -16.16 6.81 2.51
CA ALA A 165 -15.61 8.16 2.46
C ALA A 165 -16.63 9.22 2.92
N TYR A 166 -17.21 9.03 4.08
CA TYR A 166 -18.11 9.96 4.75
C TYR A 166 -17.77 10.09 6.23
N PHE A 167 -18.26 11.12 6.86
CA PHE A 167 -18.10 11.36 8.29
C PHE A 167 -19.42 11.09 9.01
N LYS A 168 -19.42 10.33 10.11
CA LYS A 168 -20.59 10.13 10.96
C LYS A 168 -20.36 10.78 12.31
N ILE A 169 -21.33 11.61 12.71
CA ILE A 169 -21.39 12.20 14.05
C ILE A 169 -22.57 11.57 14.79
N GLY A 170 -22.35 11.16 16.05
CA GLY A 170 -23.41 10.66 16.92
C GLY A 170 -23.33 11.32 18.29
N TYR A 171 -24.46 11.79 18.77
CA TYR A 171 -24.62 12.20 20.15
C TYR A 171 -25.30 11.08 20.93
N PHE A 172 -24.60 10.56 21.93
CA PHE A 172 -25.05 9.48 22.78
C PHE A 172 -25.42 10.05 24.15
N GLU A 173 -26.64 9.76 24.62
CA GLU A 173 -27.06 10.09 25.99
C GLU A 173 -26.59 9.04 26.99
N SER A 174 -26.45 7.79 26.54
CA SER A 174 -25.86 6.66 27.26
C SER A 174 -25.13 5.74 26.29
N ASP A 175 -24.45 4.71 26.77
CA ASP A 175 -23.71 3.74 25.94
C ASP A 175 -24.56 3.03 24.88
N ILE A 176 -25.90 3.06 25.04
CA ILE A 176 -26.84 2.36 24.14
C ILE A 176 -27.90 3.28 23.52
N GLU A 177 -28.03 4.52 23.94
CA GLU A 177 -29.05 5.45 23.47
C GLU A 177 -28.44 6.58 22.63
N VAL A 178 -28.68 6.54 21.33
CA VAL A 178 -28.28 7.57 20.36
C VAL A 178 -29.42 8.58 20.23
N ARG A 179 -29.20 9.82 20.68
CA ARG A 179 -30.19 10.90 20.53
C ARG A 179 -30.21 11.55 19.15
N TYR A 180 -29.02 11.64 18.55
CA TYR A 180 -28.84 12.28 17.27
C TYR A 180 -27.69 11.59 16.51
N HIS A 181 -27.86 11.46 15.23
CA HIS A 181 -26.77 11.08 14.31
C HIS A 181 -26.90 11.87 13.01
N ASP A 182 -25.78 12.19 12.43
CA ASP A 182 -25.69 12.80 11.10
C ASP A 182 -24.61 12.12 10.28
N GLU A 183 -24.78 12.19 8.95
CA GLU A 183 -23.87 11.63 7.97
C GLU A 183 -23.48 12.71 6.97
N ILE A 184 -22.22 13.13 7.03
CA ILE A 184 -21.68 14.22 6.23
C ILE A 184 -20.94 13.61 5.04
N ASN A 185 -21.47 13.84 3.84
CA ASN A 185 -20.95 13.38 2.57
C ASN A 185 -20.22 14.49 1.83
N GLY A 186 -19.55 14.17 0.73
CA GLY A 186 -18.86 15.12 -0.14
C GLY A 186 -17.34 15.08 -0.01
N PRO A 187 -16.63 16.05 -0.59
CA PRO A 187 -15.17 16.13 -0.53
C PRO A 187 -14.65 16.18 0.91
N LEU A 188 -13.64 15.38 1.24
CA LEU A 188 -13.10 15.30 2.61
C LEU A 188 -12.70 16.68 3.17
N LEU A 189 -12.20 17.57 2.33
CA LEU A 189 -11.83 18.93 2.76
C LEU A 189 -13.03 19.75 3.24
N LEU A 190 -14.22 19.53 2.68
CA LEU A 190 -15.44 20.23 3.07
C LEU A 190 -16.16 19.50 4.21
N GLN A 191 -16.00 18.22 4.36
CA GLN A 191 -16.61 17.43 5.46
C GLN A 191 -16.15 17.93 6.83
N ILE A 192 -14.90 18.42 6.96
CA ILE A 192 -14.35 18.87 8.24
C ILE A 192 -15.09 20.11 8.74
N ASP A 193 -15.30 21.08 7.86
CA ASP A 193 -15.99 22.34 8.22
C ASP A 193 -17.47 22.03 8.55
N LEU A 194 -18.14 21.20 7.75
CA LEU A 194 -19.51 20.78 7.99
C LEU A 194 -19.69 19.94 9.28
N ALA A 195 -18.63 19.31 9.76
CA ALA A 195 -18.68 18.53 11.00
C ALA A 195 -18.51 19.42 12.25
N LEU A 196 -18.02 20.62 12.09
CA LEU A 196 -17.78 21.58 13.19
C LEU A 196 -18.92 22.59 13.35
N ASP A 197 -19.81 22.74 12.35
CA ASP A 197 -21.03 23.56 12.35
C ASP A 197 -22.19 22.83 13.04
#